data_d97f24d310f3027ab49b7539233d8c3d
#
_entry.id   d97f24d310f3027ab49b7539233d8c3d
#
_cell.length_a   1.000
_cell.length_b   1.000
_cell.length_c   1.000
_cell.angle_alpha   90.00
_cell.angle_beta   90.00
_cell.angle_gamma   90.00
#
_symmetry.space_group_name_H-M   'P 1'
#
loop_
_entity.id
_entity.type
_entity.pdbx_description
1 polymer ?
#
loop_
_entity_poly.entity_id
_entity_poly.type
_entity_poly.pdbx_seq_one_letter_code
_entity_poly.pdbx_strand_id
1 'polypeptide(L)'
;LKIYNPKLNEECGVFGISNVKDASALTALGLHSLQHRGQEGCGIVTFDGKRYYSEKRFGLVGDNFNKEKVLDNLKGNFAIGHNRYSTTGNNTLRNIQPFFADTNAGGIGVAHNGNLTNSIYLRNKLVEDGAIFYTTSDTETIVQLIAKSKRLKTIDKIIDAIFQIQG
;
A
#
# COMPACT_ATOMS: atom_id res chain seq x y z
N LEU A 1 -13.11 6.30 -39.46
CA LEU A 1 -13.15 5.49 -38.21
C LEU A 1 -11.81 5.63 -37.50
N LYS A 2 -11.75 6.44 -36.45
CA LYS A 2 -10.59 6.41 -35.53
C LYS A 2 -10.68 5.12 -34.73
N ILE A 3 -9.80 4.18 -34.99
CA ILE A 3 -9.64 3.00 -34.17
C ILE A 3 -9.17 3.51 -32.80
N TYR A 4 -10.04 3.44 -31.80
CA TYR A 4 -9.71 3.68 -30.42
C TYR A 4 -8.78 2.53 -29.99
N ASN A 5 -7.50 2.80 -29.96
CA ASN A 5 -6.51 1.89 -29.39
C ASN A 5 -6.47 2.18 -27.89
N PRO A 6 -7.10 1.38 -27.03
CA PRO A 6 -6.97 1.56 -25.60
C PRO A 6 -5.49 1.26 -25.28
N LYS A 7 -4.69 2.31 -25.08
CA LYS A 7 -3.41 2.13 -24.40
C LYS A 7 -3.73 1.41 -23.11
N LEU A 8 -3.25 0.18 -22.98
CA LEU A 8 -3.18 -0.50 -21.70
C LEU A 8 -2.41 0.43 -20.78
N ASN A 9 -3.12 1.14 -19.91
CA ASN A 9 -2.48 1.94 -18.89
C ASN A 9 -1.83 0.95 -17.92
N GLU A 10 -0.52 1.04 -17.78
CA GLU A 10 0.18 0.31 -16.74
C GLU A 10 -0.36 0.77 -15.39
N GLU A 11 -0.70 -0.16 -14.55
CA GLU A 11 -1.29 0.09 -13.24
C GLU A 11 -0.45 -0.60 -12.18
N CYS A 12 -0.46 -0.08 -10.95
CA CYS A 12 0.27 -0.65 -9.81
C CYS A 12 0.02 -2.16 -9.66
N GLY A 13 0.98 -2.87 -9.03
CA GLY A 13 0.84 -4.27 -8.63
C GLY A 13 0.69 -4.38 -7.12
N VAL A 14 -0.24 -5.21 -6.64
CA VAL A 14 -0.41 -5.55 -5.23
C VAL A 14 -0.28 -7.05 -5.05
N PHE A 15 0.46 -7.47 -4.03
CA PHE A 15 0.59 -8.88 -3.66
C PHE A 15 0.49 -9.02 -2.13
N GLY A 16 -0.18 -10.07 -1.66
CA GLY A 16 -0.31 -10.35 -0.24
C GLY A 16 -0.24 -11.84 0.04
N ILE A 17 0.36 -12.20 1.18
CA ILE A 17 0.48 -13.58 1.64
C ILE A 17 0.34 -13.62 3.16
N SER A 18 -0.26 -14.69 3.67
CA SER A 18 -0.50 -14.85 5.10
C SER A 18 -0.14 -16.23 5.60
N ASN A 19 0.38 -16.28 6.83
CA ASN A 19 0.71 -17.50 7.56
C ASN A 19 1.67 -18.45 6.81
N VAL A 20 2.71 -17.86 6.20
CA VAL A 20 3.71 -18.62 5.43
C VAL A 20 5.10 -18.26 5.90
N LYS A 21 5.96 -19.27 6.10
CA LYS A 21 7.40 -19.06 6.29
C LYS A 21 7.96 -18.35 5.05
N ASP A 22 8.93 -17.47 5.24
CA ASP A 22 9.56 -16.70 4.17
C ASP A 22 8.60 -15.78 3.40
N ALA A 23 7.57 -15.24 4.10
CA ALA A 23 6.54 -14.39 3.53
C ALA A 23 7.12 -13.18 2.77
N SER A 24 8.21 -12.57 3.24
CA SER A 24 8.90 -11.46 2.59
C SER A 24 9.48 -11.86 1.22
N ALA A 25 10.17 -12.99 1.15
CA ALA A 25 10.77 -13.49 -0.09
C ALA A 25 9.70 -13.86 -1.12
N LEU A 26 8.64 -14.56 -0.69
CA LEU A 26 7.52 -14.90 -1.57
C LEU A 26 6.77 -13.66 -2.05
N THR A 27 6.65 -12.62 -1.20
CA THR A 27 6.06 -11.35 -1.61
C THR A 27 6.95 -10.63 -2.63
N ALA A 28 8.28 -10.64 -2.45
CA ALA A 28 9.20 -10.09 -3.44
C ALA A 28 9.09 -10.82 -4.80
N LEU A 29 8.97 -12.13 -4.80
CA LEU A 29 8.75 -12.93 -6.02
C LEU A 29 7.40 -12.59 -6.67
N GLY A 30 6.34 -12.48 -5.89
CA GLY A 30 5.02 -12.08 -6.38
C GLY A 30 5.03 -10.69 -7.01
N LEU A 31 5.68 -9.72 -6.36
CA LEU A 31 5.86 -8.38 -6.91
C LEU A 31 6.75 -8.38 -8.16
N HIS A 32 7.80 -9.21 -8.20
CA HIS A 32 8.64 -9.35 -9.39
C HIS A 32 7.82 -9.86 -10.59
N SER A 33 6.93 -10.82 -10.37
CA SER A 33 6.00 -11.30 -11.40
C SER A 33 5.02 -10.21 -11.88
N LEU A 34 4.72 -9.23 -11.02
CA LEU A 34 3.88 -8.07 -11.31
C LEU A 34 4.70 -6.83 -11.74
N GLN A 35 6.02 -6.97 -12.02
CA GLN A 35 6.90 -5.83 -12.29
C GLN A 35 6.49 -5.03 -13.52
N HIS A 36 5.87 -5.67 -14.51
CA HIS A 36 5.34 -5.02 -15.70
C HIS A 36 4.24 -4.00 -15.39
N ARG A 37 3.64 -4.05 -14.20
CA ARG A 37 2.57 -3.13 -13.76
C ARG A 37 3.11 -1.87 -13.08
N GLY A 38 4.36 -1.86 -12.59
CA GLY A 38 4.93 -0.68 -11.94
C GLY A 38 6.45 -0.82 -11.74
N GLN A 39 7.20 0.20 -12.14
CA GLN A 39 8.66 0.17 -12.19
C GLN A 39 9.33 1.33 -11.42
N GLU A 40 8.56 2.27 -10.88
CA GLU A 40 9.10 3.46 -10.23
C GLU A 40 9.56 3.22 -8.80
N GLY A 41 8.91 2.29 -8.13
CA GLY A 41 9.24 1.95 -6.76
C GLY A 41 8.47 0.72 -6.28
N CYS A 42 8.98 0.11 -5.26
CA CYS A 42 8.41 -1.07 -4.64
C CYS A 42 8.54 -1.02 -3.12
N GLY A 43 7.60 -1.63 -2.45
CA GLY A 43 7.61 -1.72 -1.00
C GLY A 43 7.01 -3.02 -0.51
N ILE A 44 7.51 -3.47 0.65
CA ILE A 44 6.99 -4.64 1.37
C ILE A 44 6.83 -4.26 2.83
N VAL A 45 5.70 -4.62 3.40
CA VAL A 45 5.44 -4.59 4.84
C VAL A 45 5.15 -6.00 5.31
N THR A 46 5.81 -6.41 6.40
CA THR A 46 5.59 -7.71 7.02
C THR A 46 5.13 -7.55 8.47
N PHE A 47 4.57 -8.62 9.02
CA PHE A 47 4.12 -8.70 10.41
C PHE A 47 4.47 -10.04 11.01
N ASP A 48 5.09 -10.03 12.21
CA ASP A 48 5.54 -11.23 12.92
C ASP A 48 4.59 -11.68 14.04
N GLY A 49 3.40 -11.07 14.11
CA GLY A 49 2.44 -11.26 15.18
C GLY A 49 2.56 -10.23 16.31
N LYS A 50 3.62 -9.41 16.32
CA LYS A 50 3.87 -8.38 17.34
C LYS A 50 4.26 -7.05 16.74
N ARG A 51 5.07 -7.05 15.68
CA ARG A 51 5.65 -5.85 15.08
C ARG A 51 5.51 -5.87 13.57
N TYR A 52 5.42 -4.68 13.00
CA TYR A 52 5.53 -4.44 11.57
C TYR A 52 6.97 -4.12 11.19
N TYR A 53 7.40 -4.62 10.04
CA TYR A 53 8.67 -4.28 9.41
C TYR A 53 8.38 -3.78 8.00
N SER A 54 9.08 -2.74 7.55
CA SER A 54 8.81 -2.09 6.28
C SER A 54 10.10 -1.78 5.54
N GLU A 55 10.13 -2.12 4.27
CA GLU A 55 11.18 -1.73 3.34
C GLU A 55 10.54 -1.12 2.10
N LYS A 56 11.03 0.06 1.71
CA LYS A 56 10.56 0.82 0.54
C LYS A 56 11.75 1.27 -0.27
N ARG A 57 11.71 1.11 -1.58
CA ARG A 57 12.80 1.42 -2.51
C ARG A 57 12.26 2.02 -3.80
N PHE A 58 13.06 2.89 -4.41
CA PHE A 58 12.86 3.28 -5.80
C PHE A 58 13.35 2.19 -6.74
N GLY A 59 12.76 2.08 -7.93
CA GLY A 59 13.15 1.16 -8.98
C GLY A 59 12.55 -0.25 -8.84
N LEU A 60 13.21 -1.20 -9.48
CA LEU A 60 12.69 -2.55 -9.68
C LEU A 60 12.82 -3.42 -8.43
N VAL A 61 11.89 -4.35 -8.27
CA VAL A 61 11.90 -5.34 -7.18
C VAL A 61 13.16 -6.19 -7.22
N GLY A 62 13.56 -6.68 -8.40
CA GLY A 62 14.73 -7.52 -8.56
C GLY A 62 16.04 -6.85 -8.16
N ASP A 63 16.15 -5.54 -8.33
CA ASP A 63 17.35 -4.79 -7.95
C ASP A 63 17.43 -4.52 -6.44
N ASN A 64 16.29 -4.46 -5.79
CA ASN A 64 16.17 -4.00 -4.41
C ASN A 64 15.96 -5.13 -3.39
N PHE A 65 15.22 -6.17 -3.75
CA PHE A 65 14.85 -7.27 -2.88
C PHE A 65 15.54 -8.59 -3.21
N ASN A 66 16.60 -8.58 -4.03
CA ASN A 66 17.45 -9.75 -4.29
C ASN A 66 18.56 -9.94 -3.25
N LYS A 67 18.73 -8.99 -2.33
CA LYS A 67 19.77 -9.00 -1.30
C LYS A 67 19.20 -9.62 -0.03
N GLU A 68 19.75 -10.74 0.42
CA GLU A 68 19.36 -11.43 1.66
C GLU A 68 19.22 -10.45 2.82
N LYS A 69 20.17 -9.55 3.00
CA LYS A 69 20.17 -8.56 4.09
C LYS A 69 18.92 -7.66 4.13
N VAL A 70 18.29 -7.37 2.98
CA VAL A 70 17.06 -6.56 2.92
C VAL A 70 15.86 -7.40 3.34
N LEU A 71 15.81 -8.65 2.89
CA LEU A 71 14.73 -9.59 3.25
C LEU A 71 14.81 -10.01 4.72
N ASP A 72 16.03 -10.14 5.29
CA ASP A 72 16.23 -10.45 6.70
C ASP A 72 15.66 -9.40 7.66
N ASN A 73 15.56 -8.13 7.21
CA ASN A 73 14.90 -7.08 7.96
C ASN A 73 13.37 -7.23 7.99
N LEU A 74 12.79 -7.94 7.03
CA LEU A 74 11.35 -8.12 6.85
C LEU A 74 10.88 -9.42 7.51
N LYS A 75 10.87 -9.43 8.84
CA LYS A 75 10.51 -10.60 9.66
C LYS A 75 9.00 -10.84 9.67
N GLY A 76 8.62 -12.11 9.84
CA GLY A 76 7.22 -12.49 10.03
C GLY A 76 6.70 -13.44 8.96
N ASN A 77 5.46 -13.85 9.16
CA ASN A 77 4.75 -14.82 8.33
C ASN A 77 3.53 -14.23 7.60
N PHE A 78 3.33 -12.92 7.72
CA PHE A 78 2.35 -12.13 6.95
C PHE A 78 3.12 -11.05 6.19
N ALA A 79 2.78 -10.85 4.93
CA ALA A 79 3.37 -9.81 4.13
C ALA A 79 2.37 -9.24 3.11
N ILE A 80 2.47 -7.95 2.86
CA ILE A 80 1.84 -7.27 1.72
C ILE A 80 2.90 -6.46 0.99
N GLY A 81 2.78 -6.40 -0.31
CA GLY A 81 3.71 -5.66 -1.16
C GLY A 81 2.99 -4.88 -2.25
N HIS A 82 3.71 -3.89 -2.79
CA HIS A 82 3.19 -3.00 -3.80
C HIS A 82 4.29 -2.57 -4.79
N ASN A 83 3.98 -2.64 -6.08
CA ASN A 83 4.74 -2.00 -7.16
C ASN A 83 4.04 -0.73 -7.56
N ARG A 84 4.78 0.39 -7.54
CA ARG A 84 4.24 1.69 -7.89
C ARG A 84 4.42 1.98 -9.38
N TYR A 85 3.33 2.38 -10.01
CA TYR A 85 3.29 3.15 -11.23
C TYR A 85 2.68 4.52 -10.92
N SER A 86 3.37 5.60 -11.27
CA SER A 86 2.92 6.95 -10.93
C SER A 86 2.15 7.53 -12.09
N THR A 87 0.85 7.72 -11.92
CA THR A 87 0.02 8.49 -12.85
C THR A 87 -0.01 9.98 -12.47
N THR A 88 0.23 10.30 -11.20
CA THR A 88 0.20 11.68 -10.67
C THR A 88 1.01 11.78 -9.38
N GLY A 89 1.70 12.89 -9.19
CA GLY A 89 2.36 13.25 -7.93
C GLY A 89 3.89 13.11 -7.93
N ASN A 90 4.52 13.79 -6.99
CA ASN A 90 5.98 13.78 -6.82
C ASN A 90 6.48 12.36 -6.50
N ASN A 91 7.53 11.95 -7.19
CA ASN A 91 8.22 10.68 -6.94
C ASN A 91 9.01 10.79 -5.62
N THR A 92 8.34 10.57 -4.51
CA THR A 92 8.92 10.59 -3.17
C THR A 92 8.78 9.23 -2.50
N LEU A 93 9.82 8.83 -1.75
CA LEU A 93 9.84 7.54 -1.06
C LEU A 93 8.63 7.36 -0.11
N ARG A 94 8.16 8.47 0.49
CA ARG A 94 6.99 8.46 1.38
C ARG A 94 5.69 8.05 0.69
N ASN A 95 5.58 8.19 -0.64
CA ASN A 95 4.42 7.79 -1.42
C ASN A 95 4.46 6.31 -1.86
N ILE A 96 5.56 5.60 -1.63
CA ILE A 96 5.64 4.18 -1.93
C ILE A 96 4.86 3.41 -0.87
N GLN A 97 3.95 2.57 -1.33
CA GLN A 97 3.15 1.68 -0.51
C GLN A 97 3.88 0.35 -0.25
N PRO A 98 3.46 -0.49 0.71
CA PRO A 98 2.30 -0.31 1.59
C PRO A 98 2.51 0.77 2.66
N PHE A 99 1.39 1.33 3.16
CA PHE A 99 1.40 2.13 4.37
C PHE A 99 1.02 1.28 5.56
N PHE A 100 1.62 1.57 6.73
CA PHE A 100 1.16 0.97 7.97
C PHE A 100 1.04 2.05 9.05
N ALA A 101 0.14 1.83 9.97
CA ALA A 101 -0.10 2.71 11.10
C ALA A 101 -0.58 1.91 12.32
N ASP A 102 -0.23 2.39 13.50
CA ASP A 102 -0.80 1.90 14.74
C ASP A 102 -2.10 2.66 15.02
N THR A 103 -3.14 1.91 15.33
CA THR A 103 -4.45 2.44 15.69
C THR A 103 -4.86 1.94 17.08
N ASN A 104 -5.92 2.50 17.63
CA ASN A 104 -6.48 2.03 18.90
C ASN A 104 -7.02 0.57 18.84
N ALA A 105 -7.17 0.02 17.64
CA ALA A 105 -7.59 -1.38 17.42
C ALA A 105 -6.42 -2.28 17.02
N GLY A 106 -5.17 -1.79 17.15
CA GLY A 106 -3.95 -2.44 16.72
C GLY A 106 -3.37 -1.85 15.44
N GLY A 107 -2.27 -2.42 14.98
CA GLY A 107 -1.63 -2.01 13.74
C GLY A 107 -2.40 -2.46 12.51
N ILE A 108 -2.34 -1.66 11.45
CA ILE A 108 -2.89 -1.97 10.13
C ILE A 108 -1.85 -1.73 9.04
N GLY A 109 -1.83 -2.59 8.03
CA GLY A 109 -1.07 -2.38 6.79
C GLY A 109 -2.02 -2.30 5.61
N VAL A 110 -1.81 -1.32 4.72
CA VAL A 110 -2.68 -1.08 3.55
C VAL A 110 -1.84 -0.93 2.29
N ALA A 111 -2.21 -1.69 1.27
CA ALA A 111 -1.76 -1.51 -0.11
C ALA A 111 -3.00 -1.40 -1.01
N HIS A 112 -2.99 -0.45 -1.93
CA HIS A 112 -4.12 -0.14 -2.79
C HIS A 112 -3.65 0.03 -4.23
N ASN A 113 -4.31 -0.67 -5.13
CA ASN A 113 -4.17 -0.49 -6.57
C ASN A 113 -5.46 0.14 -7.10
N GLY A 114 -5.40 1.40 -7.48
CA GLY A 114 -6.52 2.18 -7.95
C GLY A 114 -6.31 3.68 -7.71
N ASN A 115 -7.36 4.45 -8.00
CA ASN A 115 -7.39 5.89 -7.79
C ASN A 115 -8.74 6.28 -7.21
N LEU A 116 -8.73 6.89 -6.04
CA LEU A 116 -9.95 7.35 -5.38
C LEU A 116 -10.43 8.65 -6.00
N THR A 117 -11.58 8.61 -6.66
CA THR A 117 -12.16 9.78 -7.34
C THR A 117 -12.60 10.86 -6.36
N ASN A 118 -12.93 10.50 -5.13
CA ASN A 118 -13.33 11.43 -4.07
C ASN A 118 -12.22 11.71 -3.03
N SER A 119 -10.95 11.34 -3.31
CA SER A 119 -9.83 11.44 -2.36
C SER A 119 -9.61 12.84 -1.81
N ILE A 120 -9.68 13.87 -2.67
CA ILE A 120 -9.45 15.27 -2.27
C ILE A 120 -10.53 15.73 -1.28
N TYR A 121 -11.80 15.42 -1.58
CA TYR A 121 -12.92 15.75 -0.68
C TYR A 121 -12.76 15.09 0.69
N LEU A 122 -12.49 13.78 0.71
CA LEU A 122 -12.31 13.02 1.94
C LEU A 122 -11.10 13.52 2.74
N ARG A 123 -9.99 13.81 2.05
CA ARG A 123 -8.77 14.34 2.67
C ARG A 123 -9.05 15.69 3.37
N ASN A 124 -9.69 16.62 2.70
CA ASN A 124 -10.01 17.93 3.27
C ASN A 124 -10.88 17.78 4.52
N LYS A 125 -11.93 16.98 4.46
CA LYS A 125 -12.79 16.68 5.60
C LYS A 125 -12.02 16.05 6.77
N LEU A 126 -11.12 15.12 6.49
CA LEU A 126 -10.30 14.49 7.52
C LEU A 126 -9.33 15.49 8.16
N VAL A 127 -8.74 16.41 7.38
CA VAL A 127 -7.85 17.45 7.89
C VAL A 127 -8.64 18.45 8.77
N GLU A 128 -9.83 18.88 8.35
CA GLU A 128 -10.73 19.71 9.15
C GLU A 128 -11.05 19.04 10.50
N ASP A 129 -11.16 17.74 10.50
CA ASP A 129 -11.38 16.93 11.69
C ASP A 129 -10.07 16.58 12.48
N GLY A 130 -8.94 17.19 12.12
CA GLY A 130 -7.66 17.06 12.82
C GLY A 130 -6.76 15.90 12.37
N ALA A 131 -7.04 15.24 11.26
CA ALA A 131 -6.15 14.21 10.72
C ALA A 131 -4.86 14.82 10.16
N ILE A 132 -3.75 14.14 10.39
CA ILE A 132 -2.42 14.53 9.90
C ILE A 132 -2.03 13.60 8.76
N PHE A 133 -1.66 14.18 7.62
CA PHE A 133 -1.21 13.45 6.45
C PHE A 133 0.30 13.62 6.24
N TYR A 134 0.98 12.53 5.98
CA TYR A 134 2.41 12.50 5.70
C TYR A 134 2.73 12.39 4.21
N THR A 135 1.82 11.79 3.44
CA THR A 135 1.99 11.53 2.00
C THR A 135 0.99 12.31 1.16
N THR A 136 1.16 12.29 -0.14
CA THR A 136 0.18 12.82 -1.09
C THR A 136 -0.66 11.71 -1.74
N SER A 137 -0.45 10.45 -1.32
CA SER A 137 -1.20 9.30 -1.83
C SER A 137 -2.64 9.29 -1.30
N ASP A 138 -3.57 8.96 -2.18
CA ASP A 138 -4.97 8.72 -1.85
C ASP A 138 -5.16 7.53 -0.89
N THR A 139 -4.27 6.54 -0.95
CA THR A 139 -4.26 5.39 -0.05
C THR A 139 -4.11 5.79 1.42
N GLU A 140 -3.42 6.89 1.72
CA GLU A 140 -3.34 7.39 3.10
C GLU A 140 -4.71 7.84 3.62
N THR A 141 -5.60 8.30 2.73
CA THR A 141 -6.99 8.61 3.09
C THR A 141 -7.71 7.36 3.61
N ILE A 142 -7.48 6.18 2.98
CA ILE A 142 -8.04 4.90 3.47
C ILE A 142 -7.54 4.61 4.89
N VAL A 143 -6.24 4.76 5.14
CA VAL A 143 -5.64 4.55 6.46
C VAL A 143 -6.28 5.47 7.52
N GLN A 144 -6.46 6.75 7.19
CA GLN A 144 -7.07 7.73 8.09
C GLN A 144 -8.55 7.43 8.37
N LEU A 145 -9.31 7.00 7.37
CA LEU A 145 -10.71 6.59 7.53
C LEU A 145 -10.83 5.38 8.47
N ILE A 146 -9.97 4.36 8.30
CA ILE A 146 -9.94 3.20 9.18
C ILE A 146 -9.58 3.61 10.62
N ALA A 147 -8.54 4.43 10.78
CA ALA A 147 -8.09 4.90 12.10
C ALA A 147 -9.18 5.70 12.83
N LYS A 148 -9.94 6.52 12.09
CA LYS A 148 -10.98 7.39 12.64
C LYS A 148 -12.31 6.67 12.92
N SER A 149 -12.55 5.51 12.34
CA SER A 149 -13.78 4.75 12.57
C SER A 149 -13.96 4.41 14.05
N LYS A 150 -15.14 4.67 14.57
CA LYS A 150 -15.51 4.39 15.99
C LYS A 150 -15.92 2.95 16.23
N ARG A 151 -15.89 2.09 15.20
CA ARG A 151 -16.19 0.67 15.36
C ARG A 151 -15.18 -0.02 16.27
N LEU A 152 -15.58 -1.08 16.93
CA LEU A 152 -14.71 -1.82 17.85
C LEU A 152 -13.79 -2.81 17.11
N LYS A 153 -14.34 -3.52 16.14
CA LYS A 153 -13.59 -4.55 15.38
C LYS A 153 -12.89 -3.94 14.17
N THR A 154 -11.66 -4.34 13.91
CA THR A 154 -10.88 -3.87 12.76
C THR A 154 -11.61 -4.09 11.44
N ILE A 155 -12.29 -5.24 11.27
CA ILE A 155 -13.04 -5.52 10.05
C ILE A 155 -14.17 -4.50 9.82
N ASP A 156 -14.88 -4.11 10.88
CA ASP A 156 -15.97 -3.15 10.77
C ASP A 156 -15.43 -1.74 10.47
N LYS A 157 -14.22 -1.39 10.96
CA LYS A 157 -13.52 -0.15 10.62
C LYS A 157 -13.14 -0.12 9.13
N ILE A 158 -12.66 -1.24 8.59
CA ILE A 158 -12.33 -1.38 7.17
C ILE A 158 -13.60 -1.21 6.33
N ILE A 159 -14.69 -1.87 6.72
CA ILE A 159 -15.99 -1.75 6.05
C ILE A 159 -16.47 -0.28 6.05
N ASP A 160 -16.42 0.40 7.20
CA ASP A 160 -16.78 1.84 7.30
C ASP A 160 -15.94 2.70 6.34
N ALA A 161 -14.65 2.41 6.18
CA ALA A 161 -13.77 3.12 5.25
C ALA A 161 -14.15 2.85 3.79
N ILE A 162 -14.40 1.57 3.45
CA ILE A 162 -14.77 1.16 2.08
C ILE A 162 -16.08 1.83 1.63
N PHE A 163 -17.06 1.96 2.51
CA PHE A 163 -18.33 2.63 2.16
C PHE A 163 -18.19 4.13 1.91
N GLN A 164 -17.09 4.75 2.26
CA GLN A 164 -16.88 6.19 2.07
C GLN A 164 -16.07 6.50 0.81
N ILE A 165 -15.24 5.56 0.35
CA ILE A 165 -14.38 5.76 -0.82
C ILE A 165 -15.13 5.47 -2.12
N GLN A 166 -14.70 6.13 -3.21
CA GLN A 166 -15.20 5.96 -4.56
C GLN A 166 -14.01 5.86 -5.52
N GLY A 167 -14.05 4.87 -6.43
CA GLY A 167 -13.00 4.64 -7.40
C GLY A 167 -13.21 3.38 -8.21
#